data_af138ce86cc07cbf49506c43b36c38e3
#
_entry.id   af138ce86cc07cbf49506c43b36c38e3
#
_cell.length_a   1.000
_cell.length_b   1.000
_cell.length_c   1.000
_cell.angle_alpha   90.00
_cell.angle_beta   90.00
_cell.angle_gamma   90.00
#
_symmetry.space_group_name_H-M   'P 1'
#
loop_
_entity.id
_entity.type
_entity.pdbx_description
1 polymer ?
#
loop_
_entity_poly.entity_id
_entity_poly.type
_entity_poly.pdbx_seq_one_letter_code
_entity_poly.pdbx_strand_id
1 'polypeptide(L)'
;VNTVLAPVIGYRGKSVTVQADETVLNALLRAGIDVPFSCKAGSCHTCLLQCLEGEIPERAQRGLADDLRAKAYFLPCKCKPVGNMQLSPMNPADRLIEPPKVAPLPEAAPDIPYPDTDPALWMELQQDGDKVRRILEDFYEMVFADDALVPFFESVTKEHVTDKQYSFMKQCLLGEKVYFGNRPRNAHHWMIISDELMDYRQALMLKALLANGLTQDQVDRWVRVEEHFRGDMVKKQAWPKRIGDQEVVLEGFAREVLLVGTVCDYCQAEIDAGTMVVFHRRRGLVSCPACAGLGPDSPPMPAP
;
A
#
# COMPACT_ATOMS: atom_id res chain seq x y z
N VAL A 1 -43.22 -1.31 8.06
CA VAL A 1 -41.90 -1.76 7.58
C VAL A 1 -41.32 -0.57 6.86
N ASN A 2 -40.43 0.18 7.52
CA ASN A 2 -39.69 1.27 6.87
C ASN A 2 -38.71 0.65 5.85
N THR A 3 -39.02 0.77 4.58
CA THR A 3 -38.09 0.45 3.50
C THR A 3 -37.01 1.53 3.51
N VAL A 4 -35.89 1.25 4.14
CA VAL A 4 -34.70 2.12 4.04
C VAL A 4 -34.23 2.05 2.59
N LEU A 5 -34.41 3.13 1.84
CA LEU A 5 -33.92 3.26 0.47
C LEU A 5 -32.38 3.11 0.48
N ALA A 6 -31.88 2.29 -0.43
CA ALA A 6 -30.43 2.11 -0.55
C ALA A 6 -29.73 3.44 -0.88
N PRO A 7 -28.62 3.78 -0.22
CA PRO A 7 -27.90 5.02 -0.48
C PRO A 7 -27.48 5.18 -1.94
N VAL A 8 -27.52 6.40 -2.45
CA VAL A 8 -27.05 6.74 -3.80
C VAL A 8 -25.84 7.65 -3.69
N ILE A 9 -24.78 7.29 -4.41
CA ILE A 9 -23.53 8.04 -4.48
C ILE A 9 -23.45 8.75 -5.83
N GLY A 10 -23.36 10.08 -5.79
CA GLY A 10 -23.07 10.91 -6.94
C GLY A 10 -21.56 11.15 -7.05
N TYR A 11 -20.94 10.86 -8.20
CA TYR A 11 -19.53 11.08 -8.45
C TYR A 11 -19.27 11.35 -9.94
N ARG A 12 -18.61 12.45 -10.27
CA ARG A 12 -18.29 12.85 -11.67
C ARG A 12 -19.51 12.78 -12.61
N GLY A 13 -20.66 13.27 -12.15
CA GLY A 13 -21.91 13.28 -12.92
C GLY A 13 -22.60 11.92 -13.08
N LYS A 14 -22.08 10.86 -12.49
CA LYS A 14 -22.69 9.53 -12.44
C LYS A 14 -23.31 9.30 -11.07
N SER A 15 -24.39 8.49 -11.01
CA SER A 15 -25.03 8.07 -9.77
C SER A 15 -24.99 6.56 -9.64
N VAL A 16 -24.62 6.08 -8.45
CA VAL A 16 -24.47 4.65 -8.14
C VAL A 16 -25.24 4.31 -6.89
N THR A 17 -26.14 3.33 -6.98
CA THR A 17 -26.82 2.78 -5.79
C THR A 17 -25.89 1.82 -5.07
N VAL A 18 -25.69 2.02 -3.78
CA VAL A 18 -24.82 1.18 -2.95
C VAL A 18 -25.60 -0.06 -2.49
N GLN A 19 -24.99 -1.23 -2.59
CA GLN A 19 -25.58 -2.48 -2.13
C GLN A 19 -25.44 -2.64 -0.60
N ALA A 20 -26.17 -3.58 -0.02
CA ALA A 20 -26.07 -3.88 1.39
C ALA A 20 -24.62 -4.26 1.74
N ASP A 21 -24.09 -3.71 2.82
CA ASP A 21 -22.74 -3.91 3.33
C ASP A 21 -21.58 -3.45 2.41
N GLU A 22 -21.89 -2.85 1.27
CA GLU A 22 -20.90 -2.36 0.31
C GLU A 22 -20.25 -1.05 0.78
N THR A 23 -18.97 -0.89 0.49
CA THR A 23 -18.27 0.38 0.68
C THR A 23 -18.45 1.29 -0.52
N VAL A 24 -18.33 2.60 -0.30
CA VAL A 24 -18.38 3.61 -1.38
C VAL A 24 -17.37 3.27 -2.50
N LEU A 25 -16.15 2.86 -2.15
CA LEU A 25 -15.15 2.47 -3.15
C LEU A 25 -15.63 1.29 -3.99
N ASN A 26 -16.11 0.23 -3.37
CA ASN A 26 -16.56 -0.96 -4.10
C ASN A 26 -17.76 -0.66 -4.99
N ALA A 27 -18.71 0.15 -4.53
CA ALA A 27 -19.86 0.57 -5.32
C ALA A 27 -19.43 1.33 -6.60
N LEU A 28 -18.48 2.27 -6.46
CA LEU A 28 -17.94 3.02 -7.60
C LEU A 28 -17.20 2.10 -8.58
N LEU A 29 -16.34 1.21 -8.09
CA LEU A 29 -15.61 0.24 -8.92
C LEU A 29 -16.56 -0.73 -9.63
N ARG A 30 -17.56 -1.27 -8.94
CA ARG A 30 -18.60 -2.14 -9.53
C ARG A 30 -19.36 -1.43 -10.66
N ALA A 31 -19.55 -0.12 -10.54
CA ALA A 31 -20.20 0.68 -11.59
C ALA A 31 -19.24 1.08 -12.73
N GLY A 32 -18.03 0.57 -12.77
CA GLY A 32 -17.02 0.91 -13.78
C GLY A 32 -16.55 2.35 -13.68
N ILE A 33 -16.59 2.94 -12.48
CA ILE A 33 -16.10 4.28 -12.23
C ILE A 33 -14.68 4.19 -11.69
N ASP A 34 -13.75 4.78 -12.41
CA ASP A 34 -12.34 4.78 -12.02
C ASP A 34 -12.12 5.71 -10.82
N VAL A 35 -11.66 5.12 -9.73
CA VAL A 35 -11.24 5.80 -8.49
C VAL A 35 -9.87 5.26 -8.14
N PRO A 36 -8.86 6.12 -7.96
CA PRO A 36 -7.55 5.67 -7.53
C PRO A 36 -7.65 4.91 -6.19
N PHE A 37 -7.11 3.70 -6.13
CA PHE A 37 -7.05 2.94 -4.88
C PHE A 37 -5.80 2.06 -4.86
N SER A 38 -5.42 1.58 -3.66
CA SER A 38 -4.34 0.62 -3.48
C SER A 38 -4.74 -0.40 -2.40
N CYS A 39 -4.53 -0.12 -1.12
CA CYS A 39 -4.65 -1.11 -0.04
C CYS A 39 -6.08 -1.59 0.29
N LYS A 40 -7.12 -0.87 -0.12
CA LYS A 40 -8.54 -1.07 0.28
C LYS A 40 -8.78 -1.19 1.81
N ALA A 41 -7.71 -1.08 2.59
CA ALA A 41 -7.70 -1.24 4.06
C ALA A 41 -7.72 0.08 4.83
N GLY A 42 -7.65 1.24 4.13
CA GLY A 42 -7.69 2.57 4.73
C GLY A 42 -6.32 3.11 5.17
N SER A 43 -5.23 2.42 4.91
CA SER A 43 -3.89 2.80 5.37
C SER A 43 -3.08 3.62 4.35
N CYS A 44 -3.29 3.42 3.04
CA CYS A 44 -2.47 4.08 2.01
C CYS A 44 -3.00 5.46 1.60
N HIS A 45 -4.23 5.80 1.95
CA HIS A 45 -4.92 7.06 1.61
C HIS A 45 -5.01 7.36 0.09
N THR A 46 -4.70 6.39 -0.78
CA THR A 46 -4.74 6.58 -2.24
C THR A 46 -6.16 6.87 -2.74
N CYS A 47 -7.17 6.29 -2.11
CA CYS A 47 -8.57 6.40 -2.52
C CYS A 47 -9.31 7.62 -1.96
N LEU A 48 -8.63 8.59 -1.35
CA LEU A 48 -9.29 9.76 -0.76
C LEU A 48 -10.22 10.47 -1.74
N LEU A 49 -11.48 10.68 -1.31
CA LEU A 49 -12.47 11.51 -1.98
C LEU A 49 -12.95 12.60 -1.03
N GLN A 50 -13.49 13.68 -1.59
CA GLN A 50 -14.14 14.74 -0.84
C GLN A 50 -15.66 14.52 -0.86
N CYS A 51 -16.31 14.62 0.29
CA CYS A 51 -17.75 14.64 0.40
C CYS A 51 -18.22 16.09 0.28
N LEU A 52 -19.00 16.38 -0.78
CA LEU A 52 -19.60 17.70 -0.99
C LEU A 52 -20.93 17.82 -0.25
N GLU A 53 -21.70 16.72 -0.24
CA GLU A 53 -22.98 16.61 0.44
C GLU A 53 -23.16 15.20 1.00
N GLY A 54 -23.75 15.08 2.18
CA GLY A 54 -24.01 13.82 2.86
C GLY A 54 -23.24 13.66 4.16
N GLU A 55 -23.49 12.56 4.86
CA GLU A 55 -22.86 12.26 6.15
C GLU A 55 -21.69 11.29 5.97
N ILE A 56 -20.54 11.63 6.55
CA ILE A 56 -19.34 10.79 6.54
C ILE A 56 -19.30 10.02 7.87
N PRO A 57 -19.39 8.67 7.87
CA PRO A 57 -19.20 7.88 9.08
C PRO A 57 -17.80 8.11 9.67
N GLU A 58 -17.69 8.27 10.98
CA GLU A 58 -16.42 8.55 11.69
C GLU A 58 -15.30 7.59 11.31
N ARG A 59 -15.61 6.29 11.16
CA ARG A 59 -14.64 5.27 10.75
C ARG A 59 -13.97 5.53 9.41
N ALA A 60 -14.64 6.25 8.50
CA ALA A 60 -14.14 6.59 7.18
C ALA A 60 -13.16 7.78 7.21
N GLN A 61 -13.06 8.47 8.34
CA GLN A 61 -12.10 9.56 8.57
C GLN A 61 -11.02 9.19 9.61
N ARG A 62 -11.06 7.99 10.14
CA ARG A 62 -10.09 7.56 11.15
C ARG A 62 -8.69 7.50 10.56
N GLY A 63 -7.73 8.15 11.23
CA GLY A 63 -6.34 8.23 10.79
C GLY A 63 -6.04 9.33 9.76
N LEU A 64 -7.05 10.11 9.34
CA LEU A 64 -6.81 11.30 8.53
C LEU A 64 -6.38 12.48 9.42
N ALA A 65 -5.50 13.32 8.88
CA ALA A 65 -5.12 14.59 9.49
C ALA A 65 -6.32 15.54 9.64
N ASP A 66 -6.29 16.41 10.65
CA ASP A 66 -7.45 17.26 11.00
C ASP A 66 -7.82 18.25 9.89
N ASP A 67 -6.84 18.75 9.13
CA ASP A 67 -7.05 19.61 7.97
C ASP A 67 -7.82 18.91 6.84
N LEU A 68 -7.51 17.64 6.57
CA LEU A 68 -8.24 16.82 5.60
C LEU A 68 -9.67 16.52 6.09
N ARG A 69 -9.81 16.24 7.38
CA ARG A 69 -11.15 16.02 7.99
C ARG A 69 -12.00 17.29 7.94
N ALA A 70 -11.40 18.45 8.23
CA ALA A 70 -12.08 19.75 8.15
C ALA A 70 -12.55 20.10 6.72
N LYS A 71 -11.85 19.60 5.70
CA LYS A 71 -12.24 19.72 4.28
C LYS A 71 -13.18 18.59 3.81
N ALA A 72 -13.73 17.81 4.71
CA ALA A 72 -14.62 16.68 4.44
C ALA A 72 -14.02 15.59 3.53
N TYR A 73 -12.70 15.39 3.60
CA TYR A 73 -12.08 14.22 2.97
C TYR A 73 -12.34 12.96 3.80
N PHE A 74 -12.46 11.83 3.10
CA PHE A 74 -12.69 10.54 3.73
C PHE A 74 -12.11 9.40 2.90
N LEU A 75 -12.07 8.21 3.49
CA LEU A 75 -11.58 6.97 2.88
C LEU A 75 -12.77 6.15 2.35
N PRO A 76 -13.08 6.19 1.03
CA PRO A 76 -14.19 5.44 0.46
C PRO A 76 -14.12 3.93 0.70
N CYS A 77 -12.91 3.38 0.82
CA CYS A 77 -12.70 1.96 1.14
C CYS A 77 -13.13 1.58 2.58
N LYS A 78 -13.31 2.57 3.46
CA LYS A 78 -13.80 2.39 4.84
C LYS A 78 -15.21 2.95 5.03
N CYS A 79 -15.78 3.61 4.03
CA CYS A 79 -17.07 4.24 4.12
C CYS A 79 -18.17 3.28 3.67
N LYS A 80 -18.99 2.81 4.62
CA LYS A 80 -20.32 2.26 4.33
C LYS A 80 -21.31 3.41 4.55
N PRO A 81 -21.92 3.96 3.49
CA PRO A 81 -22.71 5.17 3.61
C PRO A 81 -24.02 4.91 4.36
N VAL A 82 -24.44 5.87 5.18
CA VAL A 82 -25.71 5.84 5.92
C VAL A 82 -26.83 6.54 5.18
N GLY A 83 -26.50 7.31 4.13
CA GLY A 83 -27.43 8.06 3.30
C GLY A 83 -26.80 8.43 1.96
N ASN A 84 -27.51 9.21 1.15
CA ASN A 84 -26.99 9.70 -0.12
C ASN A 84 -25.75 10.57 0.10
N MET A 85 -24.80 10.49 -0.82
CA MET A 85 -23.60 11.33 -0.79
C MET A 85 -23.29 11.88 -2.19
N GLN A 86 -22.86 13.15 -2.23
CA GLN A 86 -22.29 13.75 -3.44
C GLN A 86 -20.78 13.90 -3.25
N LEU A 87 -20.01 13.34 -4.15
CA LEU A 87 -18.56 13.20 -4.01
C LEU A 87 -17.81 13.93 -5.12
N SER A 88 -16.61 14.38 -4.78
CA SER A 88 -15.64 14.94 -5.70
C SER A 88 -14.31 14.19 -5.60
N PRO A 89 -13.52 14.12 -6.68
CA PRO A 89 -12.13 13.70 -6.58
C PRO A 89 -11.39 14.52 -5.53
N MET A 90 -10.41 13.91 -4.90
CA MET A 90 -9.51 14.67 -4.05
C MET A 90 -8.72 15.68 -4.89
N ASN A 91 -8.67 16.92 -4.42
CA ASN A 91 -7.76 17.91 -4.96
C ASN A 91 -6.31 17.50 -4.66
N PRO A 92 -5.47 17.23 -5.67
CA PRO A 92 -4.07 16.87 -5.45
C PRO A 92 -3.29 17.90 -4.64
N ALA A 93 -3.66 19.21 -4.74
CA ALA A 93 -3.05 20.26 -3.93
C ALA A 93 -3.29 20.06 -2.42
N ASP A 94 -4.41 19.45 -2.03
CA ASP A 94 -4.69 19.11 -0.63
C ASP A 94 -3.93 17.85 -0.16
N ARG A 95 -3.42 17.05 -1.09
CA ARG A 95 -2.49 15.95 -0.78
C ARG A 95 -1.05 16.40 -0.62
N LEU A 96 -0.73 17.58 -1.09
CA LEU A 96 0.54 18.23 -0.80
C LEU A 96 0.52 18.72 0.65
N ILE A 97 0.29 17.79 1.56
CA ILE A 97 0.71 17.97 2.93
C ILE A 97 2.21 18.27 2.80
N GLU A 98 2.65 19.46 3.23
CA GLU A 98 4.06 19.61 3.62
C GLU A 98 4.37 18.33 4.38
N PRO A 99 5.42 17.58 4.00
CA PRO A 99 5.76 16.39 4.77
C PRO A 99 5.73 16.86 6.21
N PRO A 100 4.99 16.19 7.11
CA PRO A 100 4.86 16.65 8.48
C PRO A 100 6.27 17.03 8.86
N LYS A 101 6.49 18.25 9.43
CA LYS A 101 7.82 18.67 9.89
C LYS A 101 8.29 17.46 10.67
N VAL A 102 9.06 16.61 9.98
CA VAL A 102 9.48 15.32 10.52
C VAL A 102 10.25 15.75 11.74
N ALA A 103 9.66 15.58 12.91
CA ALA A 103 10.44 15.62 14.14
C ALA A 103 11.66 14.76 13.82
N PRO A 104 12.90 15.26 14.01
CA PRO A 104 14.09 14.53 13.60
C PRO A 104 13.84 13.07 13.94
N LEU A 105 13.76 12.23 12.89
CA LEU A 105 13.40 10.81 13.06
C LEU A 105 14.29 10.32 14.18
N PRO A 106 13.76 9.66 15.21
CA PRO A 106 14.61 9.03 16.21
C PRO A 106 15.64 8.24 15.43
N GLU A 107 16.91 8.45 15.75
CA GLU A 107 18.09 7.89 15.04
C GLU A 107 17.73 6.51 14.51
N ALA A 108 17.67 6.40 13.18
CA ALA A 108 16.93 5.31 12.54
C ALA A 108 17.44 3.99 13.07
N ALA A 109 16.60 3.24 13.78
CA ALA A 109 16.98 1.95 14.36
C ALA A 109 17.70 1.11 13.30
N PRO A 110 18.86 0.52 13.58
CA PRO A 110 19.57 -0.33 12.64
C PRO A 110 18.66 -1.45 12.15
N ASP A 111 18.89 -1.94 10.93
CA ASP A 111 18.18 -3.13 10.45
C ASP A 111 18.34 -4.28 11.45
N ILE A 112 17.27 -5.00 11.72
CA ILE A 112 17.34 -6.22 12.54
C ILE A 112 18.36 -7.18 11.89
N PRO A 113 19.37 -7.67 12.62
CA PRO A 113 20.37 -8.59 12.06
C PRO A 113 19.69 -9.86 11.51
N TYR A 114 20.41 -10.65 10.71
CA TYR A 114 19.89 -11.97 10.33
C TYR A 114 19.77 -12.86 11.57
N PRO A 115 18.75 -13.75 11.63
CA PRO A 115 18.62 -14.72 12.72
C PRO A 115 19.77 -15.73 12.71
N ASP A 116 19.89 -16.48 13.80
CA ASP A 116 20.76 -17.65 13.80
C ASP A 116 20.35 -18.63 12.70
N THR A 117 21.35 -19.19 12.02
CA THR A 117 21.11 -20.11 10.90
C THR A 117 20.55 -21.45 11.37
N ASP A 118 19.76 -22.08 10.49
CA ASP A 118 19.20 -23.42 10.70
C ASP A 118 19.39 -24.28 9.43
N PRO A 119 20.63 -24.69 9.13
CA PRO A 119 20.91 -25.53 7.96
C PRO A 119 20.18 -26.88 8.01
N ALA A 120 19.90 -27.39 9.21
CA ALA A 120 19.18 -28.65 9.37
C ALA A 120 17.76 -28.54 8.80
N LEU A 121 17.03 -27.47 9.12
CA LEU A 121 15.70 -27.22 8.56
C LEU A 121 15.76 -27.16 7.02
N TRP A 122 16.74 -26.42 6.47
CA TRP A 122 16.89 -26.35 5.01
C TRP A 122 17.08 -27.72 4.39
N MET A 123 18.00 -28.53 4.94
CA MET A 123 18.29 -29.89 4.43
C MET A 123 17.05 -30.80 4.54
N GLU A 124 16.33 -30.78 5.63
CA GLU A 124 15.09 -31.52 5.83
C GLU A 124 14.04 -31.19 4.75
N LEU A 125 13.86 -29.89 4.43
CA LEU A 125 12.90 -29.42 3.46
C LEU A 125 13.32 -29.67 2.00
N GLN A 126 14.58 -30.08 1.76
CA GLN A 126 15.08 -30.44 0.43
C GLN A 126 15.07 -31.93 0.15
N GLN A 127 14.79 -32.81 1.14
CA GLN A 127 14.87 -34.27 0.99
C GLN A 127 13.90 -34.82 -0.06
N ASP A 128 12.67 -34.22 -0.15
CA ASP A 128 11.62 -34.65 -1.09
C ASP A 128 11.46 -33.67 -2.27
N GLY A 129 12.56 -33.13 -2.77
CA GLY A 129 12.58 -32.06 -3.76
C GLY A 129 12.51 -30.68 -3.09
N ASP A 130 12.34 -29.62 -3.88
CA ASP A 130 12.36 -28.25 -3.35
C ASP A 130 11.03 -27.89 -2.65
N LYS A 131 10.90 -28.36 -1.40
CA LYS A 131 9.70 -28.09 -0.58
C LYS A 131 9.60 -26.61 -0.21
N VAL A 132 10.73 -25.92 -0.01
CA VAL A 132 10.75 -24.48 0.25
C VAL A 132 10.10 -23.71 -0.90
N ARG A 133 10.43 -24.08 -2.14
CA ARG A 133 9.83 -23.45 -3.33
C ARG A 133 8.32 -23.69 -3.36
N ARG A 134 7.86 -24.92 -3.19
CA ARG A 134 6.43 -25.25 -3.20
C ARG A 134 5.65 -24.50 -2.12
N ILE A 135 6.17 -24.43 -0.91
CA ILE A 135 5.55 -23.66 0.18
C ILE A 135 5.35 -22.19 -0.22
N LEU A 136 6.37 -21.57 -0.81
CA LEU A 136 6.30 -20.18 -1.22
C LEU A 136 5.36 -19.97 -2.41
N GLU A 137 5.31 -20.88 -3.35
CA GLU A 137 4.37 -20.85 -4.47
C GLU A 137 2.92 -20.94 -3.97
N ASP A 138 2.62 -21.90 -3.10
CA ASP A 138 1.29 -22.06 -2.49
C ASP A 138 0.90 -20.83 -1.64
N PHE A 139 1.84 -20.30 -0.89
CA PHE A 139 1.63 -19.10 -0.09
C PHE A 139 1.30 -17.89 -0.97
N TYR A 140 2.10 -17.61 -2.00
CA TYR A 140 1.85 -16.47 -2.87
C TYR A 140 0.64 -16.67 -3.78
N GLU A 141 0.24 -17.92 -4.10
CA GLU A 141 -1.06 -18.18 -4.73
C GLU A 141 -2.21 -17.64 -3.87
N MET A 142 -2.20 -17.91 -2.56
CA MET A 142 -3.20 -17.38 -1.63
C MET A 142 -3.11 -15.86 -1.48
N VAL A 143 -1.90 -15.30 -1.37
CA VAL A 143 -1.67 -13.85 -1.21
C VAL A 143 -2.17 -13.05 -2.41
N PHE A 144 -1.89 -13.51 -3.64
CA PHE A 144 -2.33 -12.83 -4.86
C PHE A 144 -3.83 -13.00 -5.15
N ALA A 145 -4.48 -13.97 -4.51
CA ALA A 145 -5.94 -14.14 -4.54
C ALA A 145 -6.66 -13.41 -3.41
N ASP A 146 -5.94 -12.79 -2.46
CA ASP A 146 -6.49 -12.19 -1.26
C ASP A 146 -6.65 -10.67 -1.39
N ASP A 147 -7.89 -10.17 -1.23
CA ASP A 147 -8.22 -8.75 -1.39
C ASP A 147 -7.54 -7.82 -0.38
N ALA A 148 -7.10 -8.32 0.77
CA ALA A 148 -6.42 -7.54 1.79
C ALA A 148 -4.91 -7.42 1.53
N LEU A 149 -4.30 -8.43 0.91
CA LEU A 149 -2.87 -8.53 0.70
C LEU A 149 -2.42 -8.14 -0.71
N VAL A 150 -3.19 -8.51 -1.76
CA VAL A 150 -2.81 -8.24 -3.16
C VAL A 150 -2.47 -6.77 -3.46
N PRO A 151 -3.06 -5.75 -2.81
CA PRO A 151 -2.70 -4.35 -3.09
C PRO A 151 -1.25 -3.99 -2.77
N PHE A 152 -0.57 -4.77 -1.93
CA PHE A 152 0.85 -4.57 -1.64
C PHE A 152 1.77 -5.08 -2.75
N PHE A 153 1.22 -5.82 -3.73
CA PHE A 153 1.96 -6.48 -4.80
C PHE A 153 1.64 -5.93 -6.21
N GLU A 154 0.96 -4.79 -6.32
CA GLU A 154 0.51 -4.20 -7.62
C GLU A 154 1.62 -4.03 -8.67
N SER A 155 2.87 -3.85 -8.26
CA SER A 155 4.00 -3.58 -9.17
C SER A 155 5.00 -4.74 -9.28
N VAL A 156 4.66 -5.93 -8.76
CA VAL A 156 5.52 -7.11 -8.80
C VAL A 156 4.74 -8.34 -9.28
N THR A 157 5.42 -9.26 -9.95
CA THR A 157 4.81 -10.54 -10.32
C THR A 157 4.97 -11.56 -9.20
N LYS A 158 4.06 -12.54 -9.17
CA LYS A 158 4.10 -13.64 -8.21
C LYS A 158 5.43 -14.40 -8.26
N GLU A 159 5.91 -14.70 -9.47
CA GLU A 159 7.18 -15.39 -9.70
C GLU A 159 8.34 -14.61 -9.10
N HIS A 160 8.39 -13.29 -9.36
CA HIS A 160 9.49 -12.45 -8.87
C HIS A 160 9.53 -12.40 -7.34
N VAL A 161 8.40 -12.22 -6.67
CA VAL A 161 8.38 -12.18 -5.21
C VAL A 161 8.67 -13.54 -4.59
N THR A 162 8.22 -14.63 -5.22
CA THR A 162 8.55 -16.01 -4.81
C THR A 162 10.07 -16.25 -4.88
N ASP A 163 10.73 -15.87 -5.97
CA ASP A 163 12.17 -16.01 -6.13
C ASP A 163 12.96 -15.17 -5.11
N LYS A 164 12.49 -13.95 -4.82
CA LYS A 164 13.09 -13.09 -3.80
C LYS A 164 12.96 -13.72 -2.41
N GLN A 165 11.78 -14.18 -2.05
CA GLN A 165 11.54 -14.80 -0.75
C GLN A 165 12.31 -16.12 -0.61
N TYR A 166 12.39 -16.92 -1.68
CA TYR A 166 13.19 -18.15 -1.70
C TYR A 166 14.66 -17.87 -1.38
N SER A 167 15.28 -16.94 -2.11
CA SER A 167 16.68 -16.57 -1.88
C SER A 167 16.92 -15.95 -0.51
N PHE A 168 15.92 -15.18 0.01
CA PHE A 168 15.97 -14.62 1.35
C PHE A 168 15.94 -15.72 2.43
N MET A 169 15.00 -16.66 2.33
CA MET A 169 14.91 -17.80 3.26
C MET A 169 16.17 -18.67 3.21
N LYS A 170 16.70 -18.91 2.01
CA LYS A 170 17.97 -19.63 1.84
C LYS A 170 19.10 -18.93 2.61
N GLN A 171 19.22 -17.61 2.47
CA GLN A 171 20.23 -16.85 3.21
C GLN A 171 20.00 -16.89 4.72
N CYS A 172 18.76 -16.76 5.19
CA CYS A 172 18.44 -16.83 6.62
C CYS A 172 18.80 -18.20 7.22
N LEU A 173 18.49 -19.29 6.52
CA LEU A 173 18.68 -20.64 7.03
C LEU A 173 20.13 -21.15 6.88
N LEU A 174 20.81 -20.80 5.80
CA LEU A 174 22.18 -21.30 5.53
C LEU A 174 23.29 -20.30 5.88
N GLY A 175 22.99 -19.00 6.02
CA GLY A 175 24.00 -17.95 6.16
C GLY A 175 24.75 -17.61 4.87
N GLU A 176 24.39 -18.25 3.74
CA GLU A 176 25.01 -18.00 2.43
C GLU A 176 24.55 -16.64 1.87
N LYS A 177 25.49 -15.84 1.35
CA LYS A 177 25.17 -14.56 0.73
C LYS A 177 24.60 -14.76 -0.69
N VAL A 178 23.31 -15.11 -0.78
CA VAL A 178 22.59 -15.40 -2.03
C VAL A 178 21.42 -14.45 -2.29
N TYR A 179 21.05 -13.63 -1.32
CA TYR A 179 19.99 -12.64 -1.44
C TYR A 179 20.56 -11.25 -1.71
N PHE A 180 20.20 -10.68 -2.85
CA PHE A 180 20.65 -9.35 -3.30
C PHE A 180 19.48 -8.34 -3.36
N GLY A 181 18.41 -8.61 -2.62
CA GLY A 181 17.26 -7.70 -2.50
C GLY A 181 17.40 -6.71 -1.35
N ASN A 182 16.35 -5.89 -1.18
CA ASN A 182 16.25 -5.01 -0.03
C ASN A 182 16.00 -5.80 1.25
N ARG A 183 16.64 -5.41 2.33
CA ARG A 183 16.34 -5.93 3.69
C ARG A 183 14.86 -5.70 4.02
N PRO A 184 14.24 -6.48 4.93
CA PRO A 184 12.81 -6.39 5.25
C PRO A 184 12.33 -4.96 5.51
N ARG A 185 13.04 -4.16 6.31
CA ARG A 185 12.71 -2.75 6.55
C ARG A 185 12.56 -1.96 5.25
N ASN A 186 13.56 -2.04 4.37
CA ASN A 186 13.56 -1.32 3.10
C ASN A 186 12.57 -1.90 2.08
N ALA A 187 12.37 -3.21 2.06
CA ALA A 187 11.41 -3.85 1.17
C ALA A 187 9.96 -3.43 1.49
N HIS A 188 9.67 -3.24 2.79
CA HIS A 188 8.33 -2.90 3.28
C HIS A 188 8.18 -1.41 3.68
N HIS A 189 9.17 -0.55 3.40
CA HIS A 189 9.25 0.82 3.93
C HIS A 189 7.96 1.64 3.77
N TRP A 190 7.28 1.53 2.63
CA TRP A 190 6.06 2.26 2.31
C TRP A 190 4.78 1.58 2.80
N MET A 191 4.83 0.28 3.10
CA MET A 191 3.67 -0.50 3.52
C MET A 191 3.33 -0.19 4.98
N ILE A 192 2.08 0.17 5.26
CA ILE A 192 1.57 0.31 6.62
C ILE A 192 0.94 -1.02 7.01
N ILE A 193 1.66 -1.79 7.79
CA ILE A 193 1.29 -3.14 8.21
C ILE A 193 0.99 -3.11 9.70
N SER A 194 -0.27 -3.38 10.08
CA SER A 194 -0.64 -3.56 11.48
C SER A 194 -0.27 -4.95 11.98
N ASP A 195 -0.28 -5.13 13.30
CA ASP A 195 -0.08 -6.46 13.90
C ASP A 195 -1.12 -7.46 13.40
N GLU A 196 -2.40 -7.05 13.31
CA GLU A 196 -3.49 -7.91 12.83
C GLU A 196 -3.30 -8.33 11.37
N LEU A 197 -2.79 -7.43 10.52
CA LEU A 197 -2.50 -7.75 9.12
C LEU A 197 -1.31 -8.71 9.00
N MET A 198 -0.29 -8.52 9.84
CA MET A 198 0.86 -9.43 9.91
C MET A 198 0.43 -10.81 10.40
N ASP A 199 -0.41 -10.88 11.44
CA ASP A 199 -0.96 -12.15 11.95
C ASP A 199 -1.84 -12.85 10.90
N TYR A 200 -2.63 -12.08 10.15
CA TYR A 200 -3.43 -12.62 9.05
C TYR A 200 -2.54 -13.21 7.95
N ARG A 201 -1.50 -12.49 7.51
CA ARG A 201 -0.50 -12.99 6.56
C ARG A 201 0.18 -14.26 7.10
N GLN A 202 0.51 -14.28 8.39
CA GLN A 202 1.14 -15.44 9.05
C GLN A 202 0.21 -16.66 9.06
N ALA A 203 -1.11 -16.45 9.23
CA ALA A 203 -2.08 -17.53 9.14
C ALA A 203 -2.15 -18.17 7.73
N LEU A 204 -1.97 -17.38 6.66
CA LEU A 204 -1.86 -17.93 5.30
C LEU A 204 -0.56 -18.73 5.11
N MET A 205 0.56 -18.23 5.65
CA MET A 205 1.83 -18.97 5.62
C MET A 205 1.69 -20.31 6.36
N LEU A 206 1.07 -20.32 7.54
CA LEU A 206 0.83 -21.55 8.30
C LEU A 206 0.01 -22.56 7.48
N LYS A 207 -1.00 -22.12 6.74
CA LYS A 207 -1.75 -23.01 5.82
C LYS A 207 -0.86 -23.64 4.75
N ALA A 208 0.04 -22.84 4.13
CA ALA A 208 0.98 -23.35 3.14
C ALA A 208 1.95 -24.37 3.72
N LEU A 209 2.49 -24.08 4.92
CA LEU A 209 3.42 -24.98 5.62
C LEU A 209 2.77 -26.34 5.93
N LEU A 210 1.56 -26.32 6.50
CA LEU A 210 0.81 -27.54 6.83
C LEU A 210 0.35 -28.32 5.60
N ALA A 211 -0.07 -27.62 4.55
CA ALA A 211 -0.44 -28.25 3.27
C ALA A 211 0.73 -29.00 2.62
N ASN A 212 1.95 -28.52 2.83
CA ASN A 212 3.18 -29.16 2.37
C ASN A 212 3.74 -30.21 3.36
N GLY A 213 2.96 -30.57 4.39
CA GLY A 213 3.25 -31.69 5.29
C GLY A 213 4.40 -31.42 6.26
N LEU A 214 4.63 -30.16 6.66
CA LEU A 214 5.62 -29.85 7.68
C LEU A 214 5.15 -30.36 9.06
N THR A 215 6.10 -30.90 9.81
CA THR A 215 5.87 -31.20 11.23
C THR A 215 5.76 -29.92 12.06
N GLN A 216 5.18 -29.99 13.26
CA GLN A 216 5.06 -28.82 14.14
C GLN A 216 6.43 -28.19 14.46
N ASP A 217 7.47 -29.01 14.68
CA ASP A 217 8.83 -28.50 14.90
C ASP A 217 9.34 -27.71 13.69
N GLN A 218 9.15 -28.21 12.47
CA GLN A 218 9.54 -27.49 11.25
C GLN A 218 8.78 -26.20 11.05
N VAL A 219 7.48 -26.20 11.36
CA VAL A 219 6.62 -25.00 11.34
C VAL A 219 7.15 -23.97 12.34
N ASP A 220 7.41 -24.34 13.57
CA ASP A 220 7.89 -23.43 14.61
C ASP A 220 9.25 -22.81 14.25
N ARG A 221 10.13 -23.58 13.65
CA ARG A 221 11.46 -23.14 13.16
C ARG A 221 11.33 -22.17 11.98
N TRP A 222 10.43 -22.43 11.02
CA TRP A 222 10.14 -21.51 9.92
C TRP A 222 9.56 -20.19 10.41
N VAL A 223 8.50 -20.27 11.22
CA VAL A 223 7.81 -19.10 11.78
C VAL A 223 8.77 -18.23 12.59
N ARG A 224 9.69 -18.82 13.34
CA ARG A 224 10.72 -18.07 14.09
C ARG A 224 11.56 -17.18 13.17
N VAL A 225 11.92 -17.64 11.97
CA VAL A 225 12.67 -16.83 10.99
C VAL A 225 11.84 -15.64 10.52
N GLU A 226 10.56 -15.83 10.23
CA GLU A 226 9.69 -14.74 9.76
C GLU A 226 9.37 -13.73 10.87
N GLU A 227 9.03 -14.21 12.05
CA GLU A 227 8.74 -13.37 13.23
C GLU A 227 9.95 -12.57 13.70
N HIS A 228 11.16 -13.06 13.46
CA HIS A 228 12.39 -12.33 13.77
C HIS A 228 12.41 -10.94 13.13
N PHE A 229 11.82 -10.78 11.94
CA PHE A 229 11.77 -9.52 11.21
C PHE A 229 10.46 -8.73 11.40
N ARG A 230 9.55 -9.16 12.27
CA ARG A 230 8.26 -8.46 12.51
C ARG A 230 8.48 -6.97 12.79
N GLY A 231 9.46 -6.61 13.62
CA GLY A 231 9.79 -5.22 13.96
C GLY A 231 10.29 -4.38 12.78
N ASP A 232 10.79 -5.01 11.71
CA ASP A 232 11.16 -4.34 10.45
C ASP A 232 9.98 -4.15 9.47
N MET A 233 8.80 -4.71 9.78
CA MET A 233 7.64 -4.70 8.89
C MET A 233 6.42 -4.02 9.51
N VAL A 234 6.09 -4.33 10.76
CA VAL A 234 4.91 -3.79 11.45
C VAL A 234 5.13 -2.34 11.86
N LYS A 235 4.20 -1.46 11.44
CA LYS A 235 4.28 -0.02 11.72
C LYS A 235 2.98 0.70 11.44
N LYS A 236 2.81 1.86 12.10
CA LYS A 236 1.62 2.71 11.99
C LYS A 236 1.72 3.79 10.91
N GLN A 237 2.91 4.00 10.36
CA GLN A 237 3.17 4.98 9.30
C GLN A 237 4.30 4.49 8.39
N ALA A 238 4.30 4.93 7.12
CA ALA A 238 5.37 4.61 6.20
C ALA A 238 6.72 5.14 6.71
N TRP A 239 7.77 4.36 6.46
CA TRP A 239 9.14 4.78 6.76
C TRP A 239 9.83 5.31 5.50
N PRO A 240 10.82 6.19 5.62
CA PRO A 240 11.69 6.50 4.50
C PRO A 240 12.48 5.25 4.08
N LYS A 241 12.79 5.16 2.79
CA LYS A 241 13.70 4.14 2.26
C LYS A 241 15.14 4.57 2.52
N ARG A 242 15.97 3.66 2.99
CA ARG A 242 17.42 3.89 3.12
C ARG A 242 18.14 3.54 1.84
N ILE A 243 18.93 4.48 1.33
CA ILE A 243 19.79 4.31 0.15
C ILE A 243 21.18 4.82 0.53
N GLY A 244 22.10 3.92 0.85
CA GLY A 244 23.37 4.26 1.48
C GLY A 244 23.13 4.95 2.82
N ASP A 245 23.71 6.13 3.02
CA ASP A 245 23.59 6.95 4.23
C ASP A 245 22.38 7.91 4.20
N GLN A 246 21.57 7.86 3.13
CA GLN A 246 20.43 8.76 2.94
C GLN A 246 19.11 8.07 3.22
N GLU A 247 18.18 8.79 3.82
CA GLU A 247 16.79 8.41 3.93
C GLU A 247 15.94 9.20 2.93
N VAL A 248 15.23 8.49 2.04
CA VAL A 248 14.42 9.08 0.98
C VAL A 248 12.95 8.74 1.22
N VAL A 249 12.12 9.78 1.35
CA VAL A 249 10.67 9.61 1.42
C VAL A 249 10.15 9.36 0.01
N LEU A 250 9.72 8.12 -0.26
CA LEU A 250 9.16 7.73 -1.56
C LEU A 250 7.63 7.76 -1.60
N GLU A 251 6.95 7.96 -0.48
CA GLU A 251 5.50 8.04 -0.44
C GLU A 251 5.01 9.48 -0.58
N GLY A 252 3.75 9.64 -1.07
CA GLY A 252 3.13 10.94 -1.25
C GLY A 252 3.39 11.59 -2.62
N PHE A 253 3.09 12.88 -2.69
CA PHE A 253 3.16 13.65 -3.93
C PHE A 253 4.26 14.70 -3.85
N ALA A 254 4.79 15.08 -5.01
CA ALA A 254 5.71 16.20 -5.17
C ALA A 254 5.32 17.02 -6.41
N ARG A 255 5.89 18.22 -6.51
CA ARG A 255 5.76 19.09 -7.68
C ARG A 255 7.11 19.16 -8.37
N GLU A 256 7.09 19.17 -9.69
CA GLU A 256 8.29 19.45 -10.49
C GLU A 256 7.91 20.10 -11.82
N VAL A 257 8.88 20.76 -12.42
CA VAL A 257 8.76 21.27 -13.79
C VAL A 257 9.27 20.19 -14.73
N LEU A 258 8.43 19.77 -15.66
CA LEU A 258 8.80 18.76 -16.66
C LEU A 258 9.94 19.26 -17.55
N LEU A 259 11.00 18.48 -17.67
CA LEU A 259 12.08 18.72 -18.62
C LEU A 259 11.73 18.22 -20.04
N VAL A 260 10.82 17.26 -20.13
CA VAL A 260 10.36 16.63 -21.38
C VAL A 260 8.84 16.49 -21.29
N GLY A 261 8.15 16.71 -22.41
CA GLY A 261 6.69 16.52 -22.47
C GLY A 261 6.28 15.08 -22.16
N THR A 262 5.09 14.91 -21.57
CA THR A 262 4.50 13.63 -21.22
C THR A 262 2.97 13.67 -21.35
N VAL A 263 2.28 12.63 -20.90
CA VAL A 263 0.83 12.52 -20.87
C VAL A 263 0.35 12.45 -19.42
N CYS A 264 -0.75 13.10 -19.11
CA CYS A 264 -1.38 13.04 -17.79
C CYS A 264 -1.94 11.63 -17.53
N ASP A 265 -1.52 10.98 -16.46
CA ASP A 265 -2.03 9.64 -16.09
C ASP A 265 -3.52 9.62 -15.72
N TYR A 266 -4.12 10.79 -15.46
CA TYR A 266 -5.51 10.89 -15.01
C TYR A 266 -6.50 11.25 -16.12
N CYS A 267 -6.14 12.17 -17.03
CA CYS A 267 -7.05 12.62 -18.11
C CYS A 267 -6.51 12.35 -19.52
N GLN A 268 -5.30 11.78 -19.64
CA GLN A 268 -4.64 11.45 -20.90
C GLN A 268 -4.32 12.67 -21.80
N ALA A 269 -4.42 13.88 -21.25
CA ALA A 269 -4.02 15.09 -21.99
C ALA A 269 -2.49 15.17 -22.08
N GLU A 270 -1.99 15.67 -23.21
CA GLU A 270 -0.58 15.99 -23.38
C GLU A 270 -0.16 17.13 -22.44
N ILE A 271 1.04 17.02 -21.90
CA ILE A 271 1.65 18.01 -21.00
C ILE A 271 2.99 18.40 -21.60
N ASP A 272 3.12 19.67 -21.96
CA ASP A 272 4.36 20.20 -22.56
C ASP A 272 5.51 20.27 -21.55
N ALA A 273 6.74 20.20 -22.08
CA ALA A 273 7.94 20.53 -21.31
C ALA A 273 7.83 21.97 -20.77
N GLY A 274 8.39 22.21 -19.58
CA GLY A 274 8.26 23.48 -18.87
C GLY A 274 6.99 23.62 -18.02
N THR A 275 6.07 22.67 -18.09
CA THR A 275 4.85 22.68 -17.28
C THR A 275 5.13 22.17 -15.85
N MET A 276 4.60 22.89 -14.86
CA MET A 276 4.58 22.44 -13.46
C MET A 276 3.54 21.33 -13.31
N VAL A 277 3.96 20.17 -12.83
CA VAL A 277 3.10 19.00 -12.60
C VAL A 277 3.14 18.55 -11.13
N VAL A 278 2.17 17.74 -10.76
CA VAL A 278 2.18 16.98 -9.51
C VAL A 278 2.38 15.51 -9.85
N PHE A 279 3.31 14.86 -9.19
CA PHE A 279 3.55 13.43 -9.38
C PHE A 279 3.57 12.66 -8.08
N HIS A 280 3.15 11.39 -8.15
CA HIS A 280 3.23 10.47 -7.02
C HIS A 280 4.64 9.90 -6.93
N ARG A 281 5.37 10.19 -5.85
CA ARG A 281 6.80 9.85 -5.69
C ARG A 281 7.13 8.38 -5.92
N ARG A 282 6.33 7.47 -5.38
CA ARG A 282 6.57 6.03 -5.51
C ARG A 282 6.09 5.44 -6.84
N ARG A 283 4.94 5.91 -7.34
CA ARG A 283 4.27 5.35 -8.54
C ARG A 283 4.66 6.06 -9.82
N GLY A 284 5.27 7.24 -9.73
CA GLY A 284 5.61 8.09 -10.87
C GLY A 284 4.42 8.64 -11.65
N LEU A 285 3.18 8.50 -11.11
CA LEU A 285 1.97 8.98 -11.79
C LEU A 285 1.96 10.50 -11.84
N VAL A 286 1.84 11.06 -13.04
CA VAL A 286 1.91 12.50 -13.31
C VAL A 286 0.52 13.08 -13.51
N SER A 287 0.21 14.17 -12.82
CA SER A 287 -1.02 14.95 -12.99
C SER A 287 -0.74 16.27 -13.71
N CYS A 288 -1.49 16.57 -14.77
CA CYS A 288 -1.44 17.90 -15.40
C CYS A 288 -1.97 18.98 -14.42
N PRO A 289 -1.69 20.28 -14.68
CA PRO A 289 -2.18 21.38 -13.83
C PRO A 289 -3.68 21.36 -13.57
N ALA A 290 -4.48 21.03 -14.58
CA ALA A 290 -5.94 20.94 -14.42
C ALA A 290 -6.37 19.79 -13.48
N CYS A 291 -5.79 18.60 -13.63
CA CYS A 291 -6.05 17.47 -12.76
C CYS A 291 -5.45 17.66 -11.35
N ALA A 292 -4.35 18.40 -11.25
CA ALA A 292 -3.73 18.76 -10.00
C ALA A 292 -4.43 19.91 -9.25
N GLY A 293 -5.42 20.57 -9.86
CA GLY A 293 -6.04 21.76 -9.29
C GLY A 293 -5.09 22.96 -9.21
N LEU A 294 -4.02 22.97 -9.99
CA LEU A 294 -3.08 24.08 -10.08
C LEU A 294 -3.68 25.12 -11.02
N GLY A 295 -4.18 26.24 -10.49
CA GLY A 295 -4.60 27.39 -11.31
C GLY A 295 -3.39 28.05 -12.01
N PRO A 296 -3.65 28.87 -13.06
CA PRO A 296 -2.59 29.56 -13.79
C PRO A 296 -1.71 30.50 -12.92
N ASP A 297 -2.20 30.87 -11.74
CA ASP A 297 -1.53 31.81 -10.81
C ASP A 297 -0.86 31.09 -9.61
N SER A 298 -0.66 29.77 -9.65
CA SER A 298 -0.01 29.07 -8.55
C SER A 298 1.47 29.49 -8.44
N PRO A 299 1.94 29.99 -7.26
CA PRO A 299 3.30 30.51 -7.12
C PRO A 299 4.33 29.40 -7.35
N PRO A 300 5.49 29.73 -7.97
CA PRO A 300 6.59 28.79 -8.09
C PRO A 300 7.07 28.41 -6.69
N MET A 301 7.31 27.11 -6.48
CA MET A 301 7.91 26.63 -5.23
C MET A 301 9.32 27.22 -5.07
N PRO A 302 9.75 27.56 -3.84
CA PRO A 302 11.16 27.88 -3.59
C PRO A 302 12.01 26.66 -3.97
N ALA A 303 13.17 26.92 -4.58
CA ALA A 303 14.15 25.88 -4.90
C ALA A 303 14.56 25.11 -3.63
N PRO A 304 14.91 23.82 -3.75
CA PRO A 304 15.27 22.97 -2.62
C PRO A 304 16.47 23.48 -1.85
#